data_0e11329175408bd7c27c010d4b36370c
#
_entry.id   0e11329175408bd7c27c010d4b36370c
#
_cell.length_a   1.000
_cell.length_b   1.000
_cell.length_c   1.000
_cell.angle_alpha   90.00
_cell.angle_beta   90.00
_cell.angle_gamma   90.00
#
_symmetry.space_group_name_H-M   'P 1'
#
loop_
_entity.id
_entity.type
_entity.pdbx_description
1 polymer ?
#
loop_
_entity_poly.entity_id
_entity_poly.type
_entity_poly.pdbx_seq_one_letter_code
_entity_poly.pdbx_strand_id
1 'polypeptide(L)'
;MITFRNVVGYLETIAEKHYEIKSFHSGELDEVDINKLGATDYTMLYAEPGTVVVDKGILSYSFTLYVMDMVNDQVLGDAPNNQRLGRVDTYSETLQIMQDVINEFHHSLYSTSWVDDQIVLDLPINAEPFTARFDNELTGWTATINVQVHNKNNLCIVPIDPNS
;
A
#
# COMPACT_ATOMS: atom_id res chain seq x y z
N MET A 1 12.33 0.49 -18.13
CA MET A 1 10.86 0.38 -17.97
C MET A 1 10.56 -0.05 -16.55
N ILE A 2 9.66 0.63 -15.87
CA ILE A 2 9.26 0.27 -14.52
C ILE A 2 8.20 -0.82 -14.58
N THR A 3 8.49 -1.90 -13.91
CA THR A 3 7.62 -3.08 -13.86
C THR A 3 6.74 -3.04 -12.61
N PHE A 4 5.68 -3.84 -12.60
CA PHE A 4 4.86 -4.09 -11.41
C PHE A 4 5.71 -4.45 -10.19
N ARG A 5 6.70 -5.34 -10.36
CA ARG A 5 7.63 -5.74 -9.30
C ARG A 5 8.42 -4.56 -8.74
N ASN A 6 8.81 -3.60 -9.58
CA ASN A 6 9.54 -2.41 -9.11
C ASN A 6 8.66 -1.56 -8.20
N VAL A 7 7.37 -1.38 -8.55
CA VAL A 7 6.44 -0.60 -7.72
C VAL A 7 6.21 -1.28 -6.36
N VAL A 8 5.95 -2.58 -6.35
CA VAL A 8 5.78 -3.35 -5.11
C VAL A 8 7.05 -3.33 -4.26
N GLY A 9 8.22 -3.58 -4.86
CA GLY A 9 9.50 -3.55 -4.14
C GLY A 9 9.84 -2.18 -3.58
N TYR A 10 9.34 -1.13 -4.21
CA TYR A 10 9.50 0.22 -3.71
C TYR A 10 8.62 0.50 -2.48
N LEU A 11 7.37 0.06 -2.49
CA LEU A 11 6.49 0.13 -1.32
C LEU A 11 7.07 -0.69 -0.15
N GLU A 12 7.61 -1.88 -0.43
CA GLU A 12 8.31 -2.71 0.56
C GLU A 12 9.50 -1.97 1.18
N THR A 13 10.31 -1.30 0.36
CA THR A 13 11.46 -0.51 0.83
C THR A 13 11.02 0.65 1.74
N ILE A 14 9.91 1.32 1.42
CA ILE A 14 9.34 2.36 2.28
C ILE A 14 8.93 1.77 3.63
N ALA A 15 8.22 0.63 3.61
CA ALA A 15 7.80 -0.05 4.83
C ALA A 15 8.97 -0.48 5.71
N GLU A 16 10.04 -1.02 5.12
CA GLU A 16 11.24 -1.43 5.85
C GLU A 16 11.98 -0.25 6.51
N LYS A 17 11.95 0.92 5.89
CA LYS A 17 12.58 2.13 6.41
C LYS A 17 11.74 2.88 7.44
N HIS A 18 10.44 2.62 7.47
CA HIS A 18 9.53 3.30 8.38
C HIS A 18 9.58 2.66 9.77
N TYR A 19 9.89 3.46 10.80
CA TYR A 19 10.10 2.94 12.17
C TYR A 19 8.87 2.28 12.80
N GLU A 20 7.69 2.70 12.41
CA GLU A 20 6.42 2.23 13.00
C GLU A 20 5.77 1.09 12.23
N ILE A 21 6.20 0.81 11.00
CA ILE A 21 5.71 -0.33 10.21
C ILE A 21 6.52 -1.57 10.60
N LYS A 22 5.83 -2.61 11.02
CA LYS A 22 6.44 -3.87 11.48
C LYS A 22 6.46 -4.95 10.42
N SER A 23 5.52 -4.91 9.48
CA SER A 23 5.46 -5.90 8.39
C SER A 23 4.89 -5.28 7.10
N PHE A 24 5.30 -5.85 5.99
CA PHE A 24 4.78 -5.53 4.66
C PHE A 24 4.33 -6.81 3.97
N HIS A 25 3.15 -6.74 3.35
CA HIS A 25 2.62 -7.82 2.52
C HIS A 25 1.99 -7.26 1.25
N SER A 26 1.99 -8.06 0.20
CA SER A 26 1.32 -7.75 -1.06
C SER A 26 0.66 -8.99 -1.63
N GLY A 27 -0.39 -8.81 -2.41
CA GLY A 27 -1.19 -9.88 -2.98
C GLY A 27 -2.68 -9.66 -2.73
N GLU A 28 -3.50 -10.67 -2.96
CA GLU A 28 -4.91 -10.61 -2.61
C GLU A 28 -5.08 -10.69 -1.09
N LEU A 29 -5.94 -9.83 -0.55
CA LEU A 29 -6.15 -9.75 0.90
C LEU A 29 -6.63 -11.07 1.51
N ASP A 30 -7.36 -11.87 0.73
CA ASP A 30 -7.86 -13.18 1.14
C ASP A 30 -6.75 -14.24 1.28
N GLU A 31 -5.58 -14.04 0.64
CA GLU A 31 -4.45 -14.96 0.73
C GLU A 31 -3.68 -14.80 2.05
N VAL A 32 -3.87 -13.68 2.73
CA VAL A 32 -3.23 -13.45 4.03
C VAL A 32 -4.08 -14.08 5.11
N ASP A 33 -3.59 -15.16 5.66
CA ASP A 33 -4.15 -15.72 6.89
C ASP A 33 -3.76 -14.83 8.08
N ILE A 34 -4.56 -13.78 8.26
CA ILE A 34 -4.38 -12.79 9.34
C ILE A 34 -4.36 -13.47 10.70
N ASN A 35 -5.00 -14.64 10.84
CA ASN A 35 -4.99 -15.42 12.07
C ASN A 35 -3.62 -16.03 12.37
N LYS A 36 -2.75 -16.17 11.37
CA LYS A 36 -1.37 -16.67 11.57
C LYS A 36 -0.37 -15.56 11.87
N LEU A 37 -0.76 -14.30 11.64
CA LEU A 37 0.09 -13.16 11.99
C LEU A 37 0.01 -12.95 13.49
N GLY A 38 1.16 -12.99 14.16
CA GLY A 38 1.25 -12.71 15.58
C GLY A 38 1.00 -11.22 15.89
N ALA A 39 0.66 -10.90 17.13
CA ALA A 39 0.44 -9.52 17.57
C ALA A 39 1.67 -8.61 17.37
N THR A 40 2.85 -9.18 17.15
CA THR A 40 4.12 -8.46 16.90
C THR A 40 4.28 -8.00 15.47
N ASP A 41 3.46 -8.49 14.52
CA ASP A 41 3.57 -8.18 13.09
C ASP A 41 2.77 -6.91 12.70
N TYR A 42 2.12 -6.28 13.65
CA TYR A 42 1.41 -5.02 13.50
C TYR A 42 2.26 -3.88 14.07
N THR A 43 2.27 -2.70 13.47
CA THR A 43 1.46 -2.17 12.38
C THR A 43 1.89 -2.74 11.02
N MET A 44 0.93 -3.04 10.16
CA MET A 44 1.17 -3.64 8.86
C MET A 44 0.82 -2.67 7.73
N LEU A 45 1.69 -2.60 6.72
CA LEU A 45 1.36 -2.05 5.41
C LEU A 45 1.05 -3.21 4.46
N TYR A 46 -0.13 -3.18 3.86
CA TYR A 46 -0.59 -4.15 2.88
C TYR A 46 -0.85 -3.47 1.53
N ALA A 47 -0.31 -4.01 0.45
CA ALA A 47 -0.52 -3.51 -0.90
C ALA A 47 -1.26 -4.55 -1.75
N GLU A 48 -2.55 -4.33 -1.96
CA GLU A 48 -3.39 -5.18 -2.79
C GLU A 48 -3.36 -4.69 -4.24
N PRO A 49 -2.95 -5.54 -5.19
CA PRO A 49 -2.99 -5.20 -6.60
C PRO A 49 -4.42 -4.98 -7.09
N GLY A 50 -4.62 -3.89 -7.79
CA GLY A 50 -5.86 -3.58 -8.47
C GLY A 50 -5.76 -3.79 -9.99
N THR A 51 -6.58 -3.06 -10.71
CA THR A 51 -6.62 -3.11 -12.17
C THR A 51 -5.35 -2.50 -12.77
N VAL A 52 -4.83 -3.15 -13.80
CA VAL A 52 -3.77 -2.59 -14.65
C VAL A 52 -4.40 -2.13 -15.96
N VAL A 53 -4.19 -0.87 -16.31
CA VAL A 53 -4.65 -0.31 -17.59
C VAL A 53 -3.46 -0.23 -18.53
N VAL A 54 -3.60 -0.87 -19.68
CA VAL A 54 -2.61 -0.85 -20.76
C VAL A 54 -3.12 0.07 -21.86
N ASP A 55 -2.46 1.19 -22.05
CA ASP A 55 -2.78 2.16 -23.09
C ASP A 55 -1.57 2.36 -24.00
N LYS A 56 -1.78 3.14 -25.05
CA LYS A 56 -0.78 3.42 -26.07
C LYS A 56 0.36 4.25 -25.48
N GLY A 57 1.45 3.58 -25.10
CA GLY A 57 2.63 4.23 -24.51
C GLY A 57 2.53 4.53 -23.01
N ILE A 58 1.44 4.15 -22.36
CA ILE A 58 1.24 4.29 -20.91
C ILE A 58 0.78 2.99 -20.30
N LEU A 59 1.33 2.67 -19.14
CA LEU A 59 0.89 1.56 -18.30
C LEU A 59 0.52 2.12 -16.93
N SER A 60 -0.71 1.91 -16.49
CA SER A 60 -1.18 2.39 -15.20
C SER A 60 -1.40 1.22 -14.26
N TYR A 61 -0.71 1.26 -13.12
CA TYR A 61 -0.88 0.30 -12.04
C TYR A 61 -1.75 0.89 -10.95
N SER A 62 -2.76 0.16 -10.52
CA SER A 62 -3.57 0.50 -9.35
C SER A 62 -3.22 -0.40 -8.16
N PHE A 63 -3.08 0.19 -6.99
CA PHE A 63 -2.91 -0.55 -5.73
C PHE A 63 -3.83 0.03 -4.68
N THR A 64 -4.47 -0.85 -3.93
CA THR A 64 -5.13 -0.46 -2.69
C THR A 64 -4.19 -0.71 -1.53
N LEU A 65 -3.81 0.36 -0.85
CA LEU A 65 -2.95 0.30 0.33
C LEU A 65 -3.83 0.22 1.59
N TYR A 66 -3.42 -0.64 2.51
CA TYR A 66 -4.01 -0.73 3.84
C TYR A 66 -2.91 -0.51 4.87
N VAL A 67 -3.12 0.41 5.79
CA VAL A 67 -2.33 0.53 7.01
C VAL A 67 -3.20 0.07 8.16
N MET A 68 -2.84 -1.04 8.78
CA MET A 68 -3.64 -1.74 9.78
C MET A 68 -2.89 -1.90 11.07
N ASP A 69 -3.59 -1.71 12.19
CA ASP A 69 -3.10 -2.05 13.52
C ASP A 69 -4.18 -2.68 14.37
N MET A 70 -3.77 -3.40 15.41
CA MET A 70 -4.69 -3.97 16.38
C MET A 70 -5.11 -2.88 17.38
N VAL A 71 -6.40 -2.82 17.68
CA VAL A 71 -6.90 -1.98 18.76
C VAL A 71 -6.47 -2.60 20.10
N ASN A 72 -5.65 -1.88 20.84
CA ASN A 72 -5.17 -2.35 22.14
C ASN A 72 -6.11 -1.88 23.26
N ASP A 73 -7.17 -2.63 23.51
CA ASP A 73 -8.15 -2.34 24.56
C ASP A 73 -7.58 -2.54 25.98
N GLN A 74 -6.50 -3.29 26.11
CA GLN A 74 -5.94 -3.65 27.42
C GLN A 74 -5.20 -2.52 28.13
N VAL A 75 -4.69 -1.55 27.36
CA VAL A 75 -3.93 -0.41 27.92
C VAL A 75 -4.85 0.59 28.61
N LEU A 76 -6.12 0.63 28.24
CA LEU A 76 -7.06 1.67 28.66
C LEU A 76 -8.13 1.17 29.65
N GLY A 77 -8.13 -0.13 29.99
CA GLY A 77 -9.11 -0.75 30.87
C GLY A 77 -10.50 -0.96 30.25
N ASP A 78 -11.37 -1.66 30.97
CA ASP A 78 -12.67 -2.15 30.46
C ASP A 78 -13.79 -1.08 30.35
N ALA A 79 -13.50 0.20 30.58
CA ALA A 79 -14.52 1.23 30.48
C ALA A 79 -14.90 1.50 29.02
N PRO A 80 -16.21 1.61 28.67
CA PRO A 80 -16.67 1.81 27.29
C PRO A 80 -16.07 3.04 26.59
N ASN A 81 -15.76 4.08 27.37
CA ASN A 81 -15.10 5.27 26.84
C ASN A 81 -13.64 5.03 26.45
N ASN A 82 -12.96 4.10 27.12
CA ASN A 82 -11.56 3.78 26.86
C ASN A 82 -11.38 3.00 25.55
N GLN A 83 -12.31 2.07 25.24
CA GLN A 83 -12.32 1.37 23.95
C GLN A 83 -12.47 2.32 22.78
N ARG A 84 -13.35 3.32 22.93
CA ARG A 84 -13.54 4.37 21.90
C ARG A 84 -12.27 5.20 21.70
N LEU A 85 -11.61 5.59 22.78
CA LEU A 85 -10.37 6.38 22.73
C LEU A 85 -9.23 5.58 22.13
N GLY A 86 -9.07 4.30 22.50
CA GLY A 86 -8.07 3.42 21.89
C GLY A 86 -8.24 3.26 20.39
N ARG A 87 -9.48 3.16 19.90
CA ARG A 87 -9.77 3.13 18.47
C ARG A 87 -9.45 4.45 17.77
N VAL A 88 -9.76 5.57 18.38
CA VAL A 88 -9.44 6.92 17.84
C VAL A 88 -7.92 7.11 17.77
N ASP A 89 -7.18 6.67 18.79
CA ASP A 89 -5.72 6.74 18.79
C ASP A 89 -5.13 5.88 17.66
N THR A 90 -5.62 4.66 17.48
CA THR A 90 -5.20 3.77 16.38
C THR A 90 -5.52 4.39 15.01
N TYR A 91 -6.66 5.02 14.83
CA TYR A 91 -6.99 5.77 13.60
C TYR A 91 -6.01 6.92 13.37
N SER A 92 -5.66 7.66 14.41
CA SER A 92 -4.74 8.79 14.30
C SER A 92 -3.34 8.35 13.89
N GLU A 93 -2.81 7.31 14.54
CA GLU A 93 -1.49 6.75 14.27
C GLU A 93 -1.39 6.13 12.87
N THR A 94 -2.37 5.31 12.50
CA THR A 94 -2.39 4.65 11.18
C THR A 94 -2.61 5.64 10.04
N LEU A 95 -3.36 6.74 10.27
CA LEU A 95 -3.47 7.81 9.28
C LEU A 95 -2.15 8.54 9.08
N GLN A 96 -1.40 8.81 10.15
CA GLN A 96 -0.07 9.43 10.05
C GLN A 96 0.86 8.55 9.23
N ILE A 97 0.88 7.24 9.49
CA ILE A 97 1.69 6.29 8.73
C ILE A 97 1.26 6.25 7.26
N MET A 98 -0.04 6.26 6.97
CA MET A 98 -0.53 6.31 5.59
C MET A 98 -0.06 7.57 4.86
N GLN A 99 -0.11 8.72 5.53
CA GLN A 99 0.40 9.99 4.98
C GLN A 99 1.91 9.91 4.71
N ASP A 100 2.67 9.35 5.63
CA ASP A 100 4.12 9.22 5.50
C ASP A 100 4.48 8.30 4.32
N VAL A 101 3.77 7.18 4.16
CA VAL A 101 3.97 6.25 3.03
C VAL A 101 3.66 6.93 1.69
N ILE A 102 2.53 7.63 1.58
CA ILE A 102 2.13 8.32 0.34
C ILE A 102 3.12 9.44 0.01
N ASN A 103 3.50 10.24 1.00
CA ASN A 103 4.44 11.36 0.81
C ASN A 103 5.82 10.86 0.40
N GLU A 104 6.33 9.81 1.06
CA GLU A 104 7.62 9.22 0.70
C GLU A 104 7.58 8.59 -0.70
N PHE A 105 6.52 7.89 -1.03
CA PHE A 105 6.34 7.32 -2.36
C PHE A 105 6.33 8.41 -3.43
N HIS A 106 5.57 9.48 -3.22
CA HIS A 106 5.51 10.62 -4.12
C HIS A 106 6.88 11.32 -4.25
N HIS A 107 7.52 11.63 -3.12
CA HIS A 107 8.83 12.29 -3.11
C HIS A 107 9.87 11.48 -3.87
N SER A 108 9.89 10.19 -3.65
CA SER A 108 10.89 9.32 -4.23
C SER A 108 10.71 9.09 -5.73
N LEU A 109 9.48 9.11 -6.22
CA LEU A 109 9.22 9.08 -7.67
C LEU A 109 9.89 10.26 -8.39
N TYR A 110 10.04 11.40 -7.71
CA TYR A 110 10.65 12.61 -8.29
C TYR A 110 12.13 12.80 -7.96
N SER A 111 12.65 12.09 -6.95
CA SER A 111 14.04 12.26 -6.47
C SER A 111 15.01 11.17 -6.91
N THR A 112 14.51 10.07 -7.46
CA THR A 112 15.32 8.92 -7.89
C THR A 112 15.57 8.92 -9.40
N SER A 113 16.42 8.00 -9.87
CA SER A 113 16.69 7.75 -11.28
C SER A 113 15.43 7.39 -12.11
N TRP A 114 14.28 7.24 -11.48
CA TRP A 114 13.01 6.99 -12.14
C TRP A 114 12.42 8.23 -12.83
N VAL A 115 12.94 9.41 -12.56
CA VAL A 115 12.54 10.65 -13.25
C VAL A 115 12.67 10.51 -14.77
N ASP A 116 13.69 9.79 -15.24
CA ASP A 116 13.89 9.53 -16.66
C ASP A 116 12.84 8.59 -17.27
N ASP A 117 12.13 7.81 -16.45
CA ASP A 117 11.09 6.87 -16.88
C ASP A 117 9.67 7.49 -16.88
N GLN A 118 9.57 8.77 -16.58
CA GLN A 118 8.30 9.52 -16.60
C GLN A 118 7.18 8.83 -15.82
N ILE A 119 7.41 8.70 -14.52
CA ILE A 119 6.41 8.15 -13.61
C ILE A 119 5.55 9.28 -13.07
N VAL A 120 4.26 9.05 -13.01
CA VAL A 120 3.29 9.98 -12.43
C VAL A 120 2.43 9.25 -11.40
N LEU A 121 2.33 9.82 -10.22
CA LEU A 121 1.36 9.41 -9.21
C LEU A 121 0.13 10.32 -9.32
N ASP A 122 -1.04 9.72 -9.51
CA ASP A 122 -2.29 10.49 -9.60
C ASP A 122 -2.66 11.08 -8.23
N LEU A 123 -2.90 12.37 -8.20
CA LEU A 123 -3.32 13.11 -7.01
C LEU A 123 -4.65 13.84 -7.29
N PRO A 124 -5.49 14.07 -6.29
CA PRO A 124 -5.34 13.69 -4.88
C PRO A 124 -5.60 12.21 -4.61
N ILE A 125 -5.07 11.70 -3.50
CA ILE A 125 -5.35 10.37 -3.00
C ILE A 125 -6.29 10.48 -1.80
N ASN A 126 -7.40 9.77 -1.85
CA ASN A 126 -8.37 9.72 -0.75
C ASN A 126 -8.07 8.53 0.14
N ALA A 127 -8.03 8.76 1.44
CA ALA A 127 -7.95 7.72 2.44
C ALA A 127 -9.28 7.55 3.15
N GLU A 128 -9.72 6.32 3.34
CA GLU A 128 -10.95 5.96 4.01
C GLU A 128 -10.66 5.10 5.24
N PRO A 129 -11.34 5.34 6.38
CA PRO A 129 -11.18 4.48 7.53
C PRO A 129 -11.82 3.12 7.26
N PHE A 130 -11.21 2.07 7.80
CA PHE A 130 -11.82 0.76 7.80
C PHE A 130 -11.73 0.12 9.18
N THR A 131 -12.69 -0.74 9.49
CA THR A 131 -12.65 -1.63 10.62
C THR A 131 -12.67 -3.05 10.09
N ALA A 132 -11.63 -3.80 10.35
CA ALA A 132 -11.52 -5.15 9.85
C ALA A 132 -12.50 -6.07 10.59
N ARG A 133 -13.15 -6.91 9.82
CA ARG A 133 -14.17 -7.87 10.24
C ARG A 133 -13.56 -9.24 10.55
N PHE A 134 -12.30 -9.27 10.95
CA PHE A 134 -11.62 -10.48 11.34
C PHE A 134 -11.79 -10.71 12.85
N ASP A 135 -11.51 -11.91 13.33
CA ASP A 135 -11.61 -12.27 14.76
C ASP A 135 -10.80 -11.37 15.70
N ASN A 136 -9.80 -10.68 15.16
CA ASN A 136 -9.08 -9.61 15.83
C ASN A 136 -9.58 -8.25 15.33
N GLU A 137 -9.86 -7.31 16.22
CA GLU A 137 -10.20 -5.94 15.84
C GLU A 137 -9.01 -5.23 15.21
N LEU A 138 -8.90 -5.34 13.89
CA LEU A 138 -7.98 -4.55 13.09
C LEU A 138 -8.66 -3.27 12.64
N THR A 139 -7.97 -2.19 12.79
CA THR A 139 -8.46 -0.86 12.43
C THR A 139 -7.37 -0.10 11.69
N GLY A 140 -7.75 0.80 10.82
CA GLY A 140 -6.79 1.59 10.08
C GLY A 140 -7.41 2.35 8.92
N TRP A 141 -6.59 2.58 7.91
CA TRP A 141 -6.96 3.34 6.72
C TRP A 141 -6.64 2.56 5.45
N THR A 142 -7.47 2.78 4.46
CA THR A 142 -7.26 2.29 3.10
C THR A 142 -7.18 3.46 2.13
N ALA A 143 -6.28 3.37 1.16
CA ALA A 143 -6.14 4.37 0.11
C ALA A 143 -5.80 3.69 -1.21
N THR A 144 -6.41 4.13 -2.30
CA THR A 144 -6.07 3.63 -3.64
C THR A 144 -5.11 4.59 -4.31
N ILE A 145 -3.97 4.07 -4.74
CA ILE A 145 -2.97 4.79 -5.53
C ILE A 145 -2.98 4.32 -6.98
N ASN A 146 -2.82 5.25 -7.91
CA ASN A 146 -2.64 4.96 -9.33
C ASN A 146 -1.29 5.50 -9.78
N VAL A 147 -0.47 4.61 -10.31
CA VAL A 147 0.88 4.92 -10.77
C VAL A 147 0.94 4.74 -12.27
N GLN A 148 1.14 5.82 -13.00
CA GLN A 148 1.30 5.80 -14.45
C GLN A 148 2.79 5.75 -14.80
N VAL A 149 3.16 4.82 -15.67
CA VAL A 149 4.52 4.68 -16.15
C VAL A 149 4.54 4.72 -17.68
N HIS A 150 5.58 5.31 -18.23
CA HIS A 150 5.78 5.33 -19.69
C HIS A 150 6.13 3.91 -20.14
N ASN A 151 5.30 3.38 -21.04
CA ASN A 151 5.50 2.07 -21.65
C ASN A 151 6.21 2.26 -23.01
N LYS A 152 7.52 2.01 -23.02
CA LYS A 152 8.32 2.01 -24.28
C LYS A 152 8.03 0.72 -25.05
N ASN A 153 6.86 0.63 -25.67
CA ASN A 153 6.53 -0.48 -26.55
C ASN A 153 7.44 -0.45 -27.78
N ASN A 154 8.45 -1.29 -27.78
CA ASN A 154 9.24 -1.57 -28.98
C ASN A 154 8.69 -2.83 -29.63
N LEU A 155 7.90 -2.67 -30.69
CA LEU A 155 7.30 -3.78 -31.43
C LEU A 155 8.35 -4.75 -32.00
N CYS A 156 9.60 -4.31 -32.13
CA CYS A 156 10.71 -5.17 -32.57
C CYS A 156 11.18 -6.18 -31.50
N ILE A 157 10.76 -6.01 -30.25
CA ILE A 157 11.17 -6.88 -29.12
C ILE A 157 10.03 -7.79 -28.67
N VAL A 158 8.85 -7.65 -29.25
CA VAL A 158 7.71 -8.52 -28.90
C VAL A 158 8.03 -9.95 -29.36
N PRO A 159 8.05 -10.95 -28.45
CA PRO A 159 8.43 -12.33 -28.79
C PRO A 159 7.24 -13.06 -29.46
N ILE A 160 6.78 -12.52 -30.57
CA ILE A 160 5.74 -13.11 -31.39
C ILE A 160 6.38 -13.53 -32.71
N ASP A 161 6.21 -14.78 -33.10
CA ASP A 161 6.65 -15.27 -34.41
C ASP A 161 5.75 -14.64 -35.48
N PRO A 162 6.29 -13.78 -36.37
CA PRO A 162 5.48 -13.14 -37.40
C PRO A 162 4.98 -14.13 -38.48
N ASN A 163 5.46 -15.37 -38.45
CA ASN A 163 5.13 -16.41 -39.45
C ASN A 163 4.22 -17.52 -38.89
N SER A 164 3.76 -17.39 -37.64
CA SER A 164 2.85 -18.36 -37.03
C SER A 164 1.38 -18.06 -37.35
#